data_5f58c7f5f226dd495267be4e72936b2b
#
_entry.id   5f58c7f5f226dd495267be4e72936b2b
#
_cell.length_a   1.000
_cell.length_b   1.000
_cell.length_c   1.000
_cell.angle_alpha   90.00
_cell.angle_beta   90.00
_cell.angle_gamma   90.00
#
_symmetry.space_group_name_H-M   'P 1'
#
loop_
_entity.id
_entity.type
_entity.pdbx_description
1 polymer ?
#
loop_
_entity_poly.entity_id
_entity_poly.type
_entity_poly.pdbx_seq_one_letter_code
_entity_poly.pdbx_strand_id
1 'polypeptide(L)'
;MKKVLLVYPGYIVREQPLNILYIAAAVKAAGHRTAFFDVTPYRKRPLFGDEFRVMTVAFDRVLTEFEPDVVGFSVMSVNTKISTVLAGRVRALRPDALNIFGGIHPTIVPEETIADPRVDAICLGEGEGAMTEWLAALDGGGDPSRIPGLWIKTGGTIRRNATRPLLQDIDPLPIPDRGLLDPKRMDAELYGVNVLTSRGCPFPCTYCQNEFLMDMYKGLGRFVRYRSIDNVFAEIDEVIRVFKPSRLSFSDESFTLNKKRLAEFCEAYARRYSIPFLCQTRPDLIDEETIKTLKAGGCDFINMAIEAGNPRIRNSVLGRNIPDEQIVAAFSLARRTGIRTGSFNMIGLPGEDLSTVRDTIRINRELQPDRIMCTVFMPFHGTKLGEKCLAEGWLEHPIDDAEVYYTNIAIKHPVIPVRTLFGYQGFFDYFVRLPRTVRPLVHVLRWIYQLLPPTSAGLPPLLRAVRESLINFVYNMKRFLPSRGFHMKTR
;
A
#
# COMPACT_ATOMS: atom_id res chain seq x y z
N MET A 1 -7.43 26.95 18.18
CA MET A 1 -6.55 25.75 18.17
C MET A 1 -7.41 24.50 18.30
N LYS A 2 -7.42 23.61 17.30
CA LYS A 2 -8.22 22.38 17.26
C LYS A 2 -7.42 21.14 17.68
N LYS A 3 -8.12 20.14 18.20
CA LYS A 3 -7.59 18.79 18.49
C LYS A 3 -7.99 17.86 17.35
N VAL A 4 -7.03 17.30 16.64
CA VAL A 4 -7.25 16.42 15.48
C VAL A 4 -6.78 15.00 15.81
N LEU A 5 -7.69 14.04 15.83
CA LEU A 5 -7.37 12.62 15.92
C LEU A 5 -7.26 12.05 14.51
N LEU A 6 -6.09 11.53 14.17
CA LEU A 6 -5.86 10.85 12.90
C LEU A 6 -5.95 9.34 13.09
N VAL A 7 -6.76 8.69 12.27
CA VAL A 7 -7.04 7.25 12.36
C VAL A 7 -6.47 6.55 11.12
N TYR A 8 -5.60 5.57 11.35
CA TYR A 8 -5.10 4.68 10.33
C TYR A 8 -5.79 3.32 10.45
N PRO A 9 -6.81 3.05 9.63
CA PRO A 9 -7.52 1.77 9.64
C PRO A 9 -6.77 0.70 8.83
N GLY A 10 -5.45 0.75 8.85
CA GLY A 10 -4.56 -0.17 8.14
C GLY A 10 -4.72 -1.63 8.56
N TYR A 11 -4.11 -2.53 7.78
CA TYR A 11 -4.19 -3.97 8.00
C TYR A 11 -2.83 -4.68 7.90
N ILE A 12 -1.79 -3.97 7.51
CA ILE A 12 -0.42 -4.50 7.51
C ILE A 12 0.27 -4.01 8.78
N VAL A 13 0.56 -4.93 9.69
CA VAL A 13 1.07 -4.64 11.05
C VAL A 13 2.37 -3.82 11.09
N ARG A 14 3.08 -3.72 9.97
CA ARG A 14 4.41 -3.07 9.88
C ARG A 14 4.47 -1.99 8.80
N GLU A 15 3.32 -1.55 8.31
CA GLU A 15 3.24 -0.45 7.37
C GLU A 15 3.40 0.89 8.09
N GLN A 16 4.20 1.77 7.49
CA GLN A 16 4.37 3.14 7.97
C GLN A 16 3.44 4.03 7.14
N PRO A 17 2.37 4.57 7.74
CA PRO A 17 1.36 5.33 7.00
C PRO A 17 1.85 6.75 6.70
N LEU A 18 2.83 6.90 5.81
CA LEU A 18 3.46 8.19 5.49
C LEU A 18 2.44 9.28 5.13
N ASN A 19 1.37 8.92 4.43
CA ASN A 19 0.29 9.84 4.08
C ASN A 19 -0.31 10.52 5.33
N ILE A 20 -0.65 9.76 6.36
CA ILE A 20 -1.17 10.30 7.63
C ILE A 20 -0.10 11.11 8.37
N LEU A 21 1.15 10.66 8.34
CA LEU A 21 2.25 11.35 9.03
C LEU A 21 2.56 12.71 8.40
N TYR A 22 2.40 12.86 7.08
CA TYR A 22 2.46 14.17 6.41
C TYR A 22 1.31 15.07 6.82
N ILE A 23 0.08 14.54 6.87
CA ILE A 23 -1.09 15.29 7.36
C ILE A 23 -0.88 15.76 8.81
N ALA A 24 -0.40 14.86 9.69
CA ALA A 24 -0.12 15.19 11.09
C ALA A 24 0.90 16.32 11.22
N ALA A 25 1.98 16.25 10.43
CA ALA A 25 3.01 17.29 10.42
C ALA A 25 2.46 18.64 9.96
N ALA A 26 1.65 18.65 8.88
CA ALA A 26 1.00 19.86 8.38
C ALA A 26 0.03 20.47 9.41
N VAL A 27 -0.79 19.65 10.07
CA VAL A 27 -1.72 20.07 11.12
C VAL A 27 -0.98 20.66 12.32
N LYS A 28 0.13 20.05 12.76
CA LYS A 28 0.99 20.58 13.83
C LYS A 28 1.65 21.89 13.45
N ALA A 29 2.18 21.99 12.23
CA ALA A 29 2.80 23.22 11.72
C ALA A 29 1.80 24.38 11.65
N ALA A 30 0.50 24.10 11.43
CA ALA A 30 -0.59 25.06 11.48
C ALA A 30 -1.04 25.43 12.92
N GLY A 31 -0.36 24.92 13.97
CA GLY A 31 -0.63 25.28 15.36
C GLY A 31 -1.75 24.48 16.05
N HIS A 32 -2.15 23.34 15.49
CA HIS A 32 -3.15 22.44 16.07
C HIS A 32 -2.52 21.26 16.79
N ARG A 33 -3.29 20.57 17.64
CA ARG A 33 -2.84 19.37 18.35
C ARG A 33 -3.26 18.12 17.59
N THR A 34 -2.35 17.12 17.49
CA THR A 34 -2.63 15.85 16.86
C THR A 34 -2.52 14.69 17.83
N ALA A 35 -3.37 13.67 17.64
CA ALA A 35 -3.23 12.34 18.20
C ALA A 35 -3.38 11.33 17.05
N PHE A 36 -2.93 10.10 17.29
CA PHE A 36 -2.94 9.04 16.27
C PHE A 36 -3.51 7.76 16.85
N PHE A 37 -4.42 7.13 16.11
CA PHE A 37 -4.95 5.81 16.43
C PHE A 37 -4.65 4.85 15.29
N ASP A 38 -3.81 3.86 15.57
CA ASP A 38 -3.44 2.80 14.65
C ASP A 38 -4.27 1.54 14.92
N VAL A 39 -5.04 1.09 13.95
CA VAL A 39 -5.85 -0.12 14.03
C VAL A 39 -5.01 -1.39 13.87
N THR A 40 -3.84 -1.31 13.23
CA THR A 40 -3.02 -2.49 12.88
C THR A 40 -2.63 -3.40 14.05
N PRO A 41 -2.33 -2.90 15.27
CA PRO A 41 -1.99 -3.75 16.41
C PRO A 41 -3.12 -4.67 16.87
N TYR A 42 -4.36 -4.29 16.60
CA TYR A 42 -5.55 -5.05 16.99
C TYR A 42 -5.96 -6.10 15.94
N ARG A 43 -5.32 -6.05 14.76
CA ARG A 43 -5.61 -6.96 13.64
C ARG A 43 -4.65 -8.16 13.62
N LYS A 44 -4.86 -9.13 14.49
CA LYS A 44 -4.11 -10.39 14.37
C LYS A 44 -4.75 -11.37 13.40
N ARG A 45 -6.06 -11.27 13.12
CA ARG A 45 -6.90 -12.04 12.15
C ARG A 45 -8.27 -11.37 12.01
N PRO A 46 -9.22 -11.93 11.22
CA PRO A 46 -10.47 -11.21 10.92
C PRO A 46 -11.12 -10.63 12.17
N LEU A 47 -11.52 -9.37 12.07
CA LEU A 47 -12.06 -8.55 13.16
C LEU A 47 -13.42 -9.05 13.66
N PHE A 48 -13.49 -10.32 14.09
CA PHE A 48 -14.70 -10.89 14.71
C PHE A 48 -14.34 -11.48 16.06
N GLY A 49 -15.01 -11.03 17.10
CA GLY A 49 -14.84 -11.49 18.46
C GLY A 49 -14.10 -10.50 19.38
N ASP A 50 -13.30 -11.01 20.30
CA ASP A 50 -12.66 -10.21 21.37
C ASP A 50 -11.72 -9.13 20.85
N GLU A 51 -11.05 -9.36 19.70
CA GLU A 51 -10.09 -8.40 19.12
C GLU A 51 -10.79 -7.13 18.62
N PHE A 52 -11.97 -7.25 18.00
CA PHE A 52 -12.78 -6.10 17.60
C PHE A 52 -13.24 -5.30 18.83
N ARG A 53 -13.66 -5.99 19.87
CA ARG A 53 -14.05 -5.36 21.14
C ARG A 53 -12.88 -4.65 21.79
N VAL A 54 -11.71 -5.28 21.85
CA VAL A 54 -10.49 -4.65 22.41
C VAL A 54 -10.11 -3.39 21.64
N MET A 55 -10.16 -3.43 20.30
CA MET A 55 -9.88 -2.27 19.45
C MET A 55 -10.89 -1.13 19.70
N THR A 56 -12.19 -1.44 19.72
CA THR A 56 -13.21 -0.42 19.94
C THR A 56 -13.11 0.21 21.33
N VAL A 57 -12.84 -0.57 22.37
CA VAL A 57 -12.59 -0.06 23.73
C VAL A 57 -11.36 0.86 23.76
N ALA A 58 -10.28 0.47 23.07
CA ALA A 58 -9.08 1.30 22.98
C ALA A 58 -9.35 2.61 22.21
N PHE A 59 -10.13 2.56 21.14
CA PHE A 59 -10.53 3.73 20.38
C PHE A 59 -11.41 4.68 21.21
N ASP A 60 -12.42 4.13 21.89
CA ASP A 60 -13.31 4.89 22.76
C ASP A 60 -12.53 5.63 23.87
N ARG A 61 -11.53 4.96 24.44
CA ARG A 61 -10.62 5.56 25.41
C ARG A 61 -9.88 6.76 24.83
N VAL A 62 -9.31 6.63 23.62
CA VAL A 62 -8.61 7.74 22.95
C VAL A 62 -9.58 8.90 22.68
N LEU A 63 -10.81 8.64 22.24
CA LEU A 63 -11.83 9.66 22.03
C LEU A 63 -12.15 10.43 23.32
N THR A 64 -12.27 9.72 24.44
CA THR A 64 -12.59 10.30 25.75
C THR A 64 -11.42 11.09 26.35
N GLU A 65 -10.20 10.56 26.25
CA GLU A 65 -9.01 11.21 26.82
C GLU A 65 -8.50 12.39 25.99
N PHE A 66 -8.54 12.27 24.67
CA PHE A 66 -8.03 13.32 23.77
C PHE A 66 -9.10 14.37 23.45
N GLU A 67 -10.38 14.01 23.44
CA GLU A 67 -11.51 14.88 23.11
C GLU A 67 -11.32 15.64 21.78
N PRO A 68 -11.25 14.93 20.63
CA PRO A 68 -10.99 15.57 19.35
C PRO A 68 -12.14 16.48 18.91
N ASP A 69 -11.80 17.59 18.23
CA ASP A 69 -12.74 18.42 17.47
C ASP A 69 -12.98 17.84 16.07
N VAL A 70 -11.93 17.18 15.51
CA VAL A 70 -11.95 16.58 14.18
C VAL A 70 -11.32 15.20 14.25
N VAL A 71 -11.94 14.23 13.59
CA VAL A 71 -11.39 12.88 13.42
C VAL A 71 -11.18 12.60 11.93
N GLY A 72 -9.91 12.47 11.52
CA GLY A 72 -9.53 12.23 10.13
C GLY A 72 -9.17 10.76 9.90
N PHE A 73 -9.80 10.14 8.91
CA PHE A 73 -9.59 8.74 8.53
C PHE A 73 -8.85 8.64 7.20
N SER A 74 -7.81 7.80 7.13
CA SER A 74 -7.13 7.45 5.86
C SER A 74 -7.79 6.22 5.27
N VAL A 75 -8.66 6.42 4.28
CA VAL A 75 -9.56 5.37 3.79
C VAL A 75 -9.09 4.82 2.44
N MET A 76 -8.89 3.51 2.40
CA MET A 76 -8.78 2.69 1.20
C MET A 76 -10.02 1.81 1.06
N SER A 77 -10.36 1.34 -0.13
CA SER A 77 -11.56 0.50 -0.33
C SER A 77 -11.63 -0.69 0.62
N VAL A 78 -10.49 -1.33 0.87
CA VAL A 78 -10.37 -2.51 1.74
C VAL A 78 -10.51 -2.22 3.25
N ASN A 79 -10.68 -0.98 3.65
CA ASN A 79 -10.84 -0.63 5.07
C ASN A 79 -12.03 0.32 5.33
N THR A 80 -12.91 0.50 4.36
CA THR A 80 -14.11 1.34 4.50
C THR A 80 -15.01 0.88 5.61
N LYS A 81 -15.25 -0.41 5.74
CA LYS A 81 -16.10 -1.00 6.79
C LYS A 81 -15.62 -0.65 8.19
N ILE A 82 -14.34 -0.84 8.47
CA ILE A 82 -13.79 -0.48 9.79
C ILE A 82 -13.79 1.03 10.02
N SER A 83 -13.50 1.81 8.98
CA SER A 83 -13.53 3.27 9.06
C SER A 83 -14.93 3.79 9.40
N THR A 84 -15.97 3.26 8.76
CA THR A 84 -17.36 3.64 9.04
C THR A 84 -17.85 3.19 10.41
N VAL A 85 -17.39 2.02 10.90
CA VAL A 85 -17.67 1.59 12.28
C VAL A 85 -17.05 2.55 13.29
N LEU A 86 -15.78 2.92 13.12
CA LEU A 86 -15.10 3.85 14.02
C LEU A 86 -15.70 5.26 13.93
N ALA A 87 -16.08 5.73 12.74
CA ALA A 87 -16.80 7.01 12.59
C ALA A 87 -18.16 6.99 13.32
N GLY A 88 -18.85 5.84 13.34
CA GLY A 88 -20.05 5.64 14.15
C GLY A 88 -19.78 5.74 15.66
N ARG A 89 -18.62 5.27 16.14
CA ARG A 89 -18.19 5.44 17.54
C ARG A 89 -17.96 6.92 17.89
N VAL A 90 -17.34 7.67 16.95
CA VAL A 90 -17.19 9.13 17.13
C VAL A 90 -18.55 9.79 17.30
N ARG A 91 -19.52 9.51 16.43
CA ARG A 91 -20.87 10.05 16.53
C ARG A 91 -21.54 9.75 17.86
N ALA A 92 -21.34 8.55 18.38
CA ALA A 92 -21.97 8.11 19.64
C ALA A 92 -21.33 8.77 20.89
N LEU A 93 -20.03 8.98 20.90
CA LEU A 93 -19.29 9.44 22.08
C LEU A 93 -18.91 10.94 22.04
N ARG A 94 -18.76 11.48 20.84
CA ARG A 94 -18.37 12.88 20.58
C ARG A 94 -19.22 13.44 19.43
N PRO A 95 -20.53 13.68 19.65
CA PRO A 95 -21.47 14.08 18.57
C PRO A 95 -21.08 15.42 17.91
N ASP A 96 -20.35 16.28 18.62
CA ASP A 96 -19.88 17.58 18.11
C ASP A 96 -18.57 17.47 17.29
N ALA A 97 -17.86 16.34 17.35
CA ALA A 97 -16.66 16.14 16.57
C ALA A 97 -16.99 15.84 15.10
N LEU A 98 -16.21 16.42 14.18
CA LEU A 98 -16.40 16.26 12.75
C LEU A 98 -15.57 15.08 12.21
N ASN A 99 -16.19 14.19 11.44
CA ASN A 99 -15.52 13.11 10.75
C ASN A 99 -15.15 13.50 9.32
N ILE A 100 -13.85 13.47 8.98
CA ILE A 100 -13.36 13.65 7.61
C ILE A 100 -12.70 12.37 7.09
N PHE A 101 -13.11 11.93 5.90
CA PHE A 101 -12.50 10.81 5.21
C PHE A 101 -11.58 11.33 4.10
N GLY A 102 -10.32 10.95 4.13
CA GLY A 102 -9.32 11.21 3.10
C GLY A 102 -8.68 9.93 2.62
N GLY A 103 -7.81 10.04 1.62
CA GLY A 103 -7.13 8.92 1.00
C GLY A 103 -7.75 8.52 -0.34
N ILE A 104 -7.35 7.36 -0.86
CA ILE A 104 -7.68 6.99 -2.25
C ILE A 104 -9.16 6.63 -2.43
N HIS A 105 -9.81 6.01 -1.45
CA HIS A 105 -11.20 5.60 -1.60
C HIS A 105 -12.16 6.79 -1.75
N PRO A 106 -12.21 7.81 -0.84
CA PRO A 106 -13.05 8.98 -1.03
C PRO A 106 -12.69 9.80 -2.27
N THR A 107 -11.45 9.69 -2.75
CA THR A 107 -11.02 10.34 -3.99
C THR A 107 -11.66 9.69 -5.22
N ILE A 108 -11.79 8.37 -5.24
CA ILE A 108 -12.31 7.59 -6.38
C ILE A 108 -13.84 7.49 -6.35
N VAL A 109 -14.43 7.28 -5.18
CA VAL A 109 -15.89 7.13 -4.99
C VAL A 109 -16.45 8.19 -4.03
N PRO A 110 -16.33 9.48 -4.40
CA PRO A 110 -16.65 10.59 -3.50
C PRO A 110 -18.14 10.68 -3.15
N GLU A 111 -19.04 10.42 -4.11
CA GLU A 111 -20.49 10.55 -3.91
C GLU A 111 -21.00 9.54 -2.89
N GLU A 112 -20.59 8.28 -3.01
CA GLU A 112 -20.97 7.23 -2.08
C GLU A 112 -20.38 7.50 -0.68
N THR A 113 -19.11 7.92 -0.63
CA THR A 113 -18.41 8.19 0.63
C THR A 113 -19.06 9.36 1.38
N ILE A 114 -19.34 10.47 0.70
CA ILE A 114 -19.94 11.63 1.36
C ILE A 114 -21.42 11.41 1.69
N ALA A 115 -22.12 10.50 1.02
CA ALA A 115 -23.51 10.17 1.33
C ALA A 115 -23.66 9.51 2.72
N ASP A 116 -22.63 8.82 3.23
CA ASP A 116 -22.69 8.17 4.55
C ASP A 116 -23.00 9.20 5.65
N PRO A 117 -24.04 8.99 6.48
CA PRO A 117 -24.45 9.94 7.51
C PRO A 117 -23.39 10.16 8.61
N ARG A 118 -22.43 9.25 8.73
CA ARG A 118 -21.33 9.33 9.70
C ARG A 118 -20.18 10.24 9.23
N VAL A 119 -20.14 10.60 7.94
CA VAL A 119 -19.09 11.42 7.32
C VAL A 119 -19.57 12.85 7.15
N ASP A 120 -18.82 13.85 7.65
CA ASP A 120 -19.13 15.27 7.51
C ASP A 120 -18.44 15.92 6.33
N ALA A 121 -17.22 15.45 6.06
CA ALA A 121 -16.40 15.95 4.97
C ALA A 121 -15.57 14.83 4.34
N ILE A 122 -15.21 15.02 3.08
CA ILE A 122 -14.21 14.20 2.41
C ILE A 122 -13.13 15.07 1.80
N CYS A 123 -11.89 14.56 1.80
CA CYS A 123 -10.77 15.22 1.13
C CYS A 123 -10.36 14.41 -0.09
N LEU A 124 -10.38 15.04 -1.28
CA LEU A 124 -10.01 14.45 -2.55
C LEU A 124 -8.53 14.74 -2.84
N GLY A 125 -7.77 13.68 -3.13
CA GLY A 125 -6.36 13.80 -3.48
C GLY A 125 -5.44 14.14 -2.31
N GLU A 126 -4.52 15.10 -2.50
CA GLU A 126 -3.56 15.51 -1.47
C GLU A 126 -4.23 16.38 -0.39
N GLY A 127 -4.06 15.98 0.85
CA GLY A 127 -4.85 16.52 1.96
C GLY A 127 -4.18 17.59 2.80
N GLU A 128 -2.86 17.81 2.69
CA GLU A 128 -2.12 18.69 3.60
C GLU A 128 -2.69 20.13 3.60
N GLY A 129 -2.84 20.74 2.42
CA GLY A 129 -3.40 22.08 2.29
C GLY A 129 -4.90 22.15 2.61
N ALA A 130 -5.69 21.18 2.12
CA ALA A 130 -7.13 21.17 2.37
C ALA A 130 -7.45 21.04 3.87
N MET A 131 -6.70 20.19 4.58
CA MET A 131 -6.89 19.98 6.02
C MET A 131 -6.53 21.22 6.84
N THR A 132 -5.39 21.86 6.54
CA THR A 132 -4.97 23.08 7.28
C THR A 132 -5.90 24.26 7.02
N GLU A 133 -6.36 24.46 5.79
CA GLU A 133 -7.33 25.50 5.46
C GLU A 133 -8.70 25.24 6.12
N TRP A 134 -9.13 23.97 6.18
CA TRP A 134 -10.38 23.62 6.85
C TRP A 134 -10.31 23.88 8.34
N LEU A 135 -9.22 23.53 9.01
CA LEU A 135 -9.02 23.78 10.43
C LEU A 135 -8.99 25.30 10.72
N ALA A 136 -8.34 26.09 9.85
CA ALA A 136 -8.36 27.54 9.95
C ALA A 136 -9.78 28.11 9.81
N ALA A 137 -10.59 27.58 8.87
CA ALA A 137 -11.98 27.98 8.71
C ALA A 137 -12.83 27.63 9.95
N LEU A 138 -12.60 26.47 10.57
CA LEU A 138 -13.27 26.07 11.82
C LEU A 138 -12.84 26.91 13.05
N ASP A 139 -11.70 27.58 13.02
CA ASP A 139 -11.26 28.57 14.01
C ASP A 139 -11.77 29.99 13.68
N GLY A 140 -12.66 30.16 12.71
CA GLY A 140 -13.25 31.41 12.30
C GLY A 140 -12.50 32.18 11.20
N GLY A 141 -11.54 31.52 10.54
CA GLY A 141 -10.64 32.12 9.52
C GLY A 141 -11.10 32.04 8.07
N GLY A 142 -12.33 31.62 7.77
CA GLY A 142 -12.76 31.49 6.37
C GLY A 142 -14.06 30.74 6.14
N ASP A 143 -14.39 30.55 4.85
CA ASP A 143 -15.54 29.76 4.39
C ASP A 143 -15.11 28.37 3.95
N PRO A 144 -15.42 27.31 4.72
CA PRO A 144 -15.02 25.94 4.36
C PRO A 144 -15.68 25.46 3.06
N SER A 145 -16.77 26.12 2.62
CA SER A 145 -17.46 25.74 1.38
C SER A 145 -16.70 26.13 0.11
N ARG A 146 -15.53 26.77 0.21
CA ARG A 146 -14.69 27.22 -0.92
C ARG A 146 -13.31 26.57 -0.98
N ILE A 147 -13.01 25.63 -0.08
CA ILE A 147 -11.69 25.01 0.02
C ILE A 147 -11.54 23.96 -1.08
N PRO A 148 -10.63 24.13 -2.06
CA PRO A 148 -10.42 23.15 -3.13
C PRO A 148 -10.02 21.78 -2.56
N GLY A 149 -10.54 20.70 -3.16
CA GLY A 149 -10.31 19.32 -2.72
C GLY A 149 -11.15 18.88 -1.54
N LEU A 150 -11.92 19.78 -0.90
CA LEU A 150 -12.79 19.44 0.22
C LEU A 150 -14.26 19.40 -0.23
N TRP A 151 -14.94 18.28 -0.03
CA TRP A 151 -16.41 18.22 -0.08
C TRP A 151 -16.94 18.16 1.34
N ILE A 152 -17.98 18.95 1.65
CA ILE A 152 -18.46 19.13 3.01
C ILE A 152 -19.99 19.15 3.08
N LYS A 153 -20.54 18.55 4.11
CA LYS A 153 -21.95 18.69 4.47
C LYS A 153 -22.15 19.95 5.29
N THR A 154 -23.05 20.82 4.83
CA THR A 154 -23.43 22.05 5.54
C THR A 154 -24.92 22.28 5.38
N GLY A 155 -25.65 22.35 6.49
CA GLY A 155 -27.09 22.64 6.48
C GLY A 155 -27.92 21.67 5.65
N GLY A 156 -27.59 20.38 5.67
CA GLY A 156 -28.30 19.35 4.90
C GLY A 156 -27.94 19.28 3.42
N THR A 157 -27.00 20.12 2.94
CA THR A 157 -26.50 20.11 1.56
C THR A 157 -25.05 19.68 1.49
N ILE A 158 -24.66 19.07 0.36
CA ILE A 158 -23.29 18.70 0.08
C ILE A 158 -22.68 19.77 -0.85
N ARG A 159 -21.67 20.49 -0.34
CA ARG A 159 -20.84 21.40 -1.14
C ARG A 159 -19.70 20.59 -1.76
N ARG A 160 -19.62 20.60 -3.08
CA ARG A 160 -18.61 19.90 -3.88
C ARG A 160 -17.64 20.92 -4.45
N ASN A 161 -16.51 21.10 -3.80
CA ASN A 161 -15.49 22.02 -4.30
C ASN A 161 -14.66 21.33 -5.40
N ALA A 162 -14.06 22.17 -6.27
CA ALA A 162 -13.20 21.69 -7.35
C ALA A 162 -11.96 20.96 -6.78
N THR A 163 -11.38 20.08 -7.58
CA THR A 163 -10.11 19.42 -7.26
C THR A 163 -9.02 20.48 -7.02
N ARG A 164 -8.25 20.30 -5.96
CA ARG A 164 -7.11 21.19 -5.65
C ARG A 164 -5.99 20.96 -6.66
N PRO A 165 -5.38 22.00 -7.24
CA PRO A 165 -4.15 21.86 -8.02
C PRO A 165 -3.03 21.21 -7.20
N LEU A 166 -2.20 20.40 -7.83
CA LEU A 166 -1.06 19.77 -7.20
C LEU A 166 -0.02 20.81 -6.76
N LEU A 167 0.44 20.71 -5.53
CA LEU A 167 1.57 21.51 -5.03
C LEU A 167 2.82 21.14 -5.83
N GLN A 168 3.35 22.11 -6.61
CA GLN A 168 4.46 21.83 -7.53
C GLN A 168 5.81 21.73 -6.83
N ASP A 169 6.07 22.61 -5.88
CA ASP A 169 7.18 22.49 -4.94
C ASP A 169 6.68 21.81 -3.67
N ILE A 170 7.19 20.62 -3.39
CA ILE A 170 6.78 19.80 -2.23
C ILE A 170 7.75 19.89 -1.06
N ASP A 171 8.85 20.63 -1.19
CA ASP A 171 9.83 20.85 -0.12
C ASP A 171 9.29 21.66 1.07
N PRO A 172 8.39 22.63 0.88
CA PRO A 172 7.77 23.34 1.99
C PRO A 172 6.87 22.49 2.88
N LEU A 173 6.48 21.29 2.45
CA LEU A 173 5.74 20.37 3.31
C LEU A 173 6.61 19.95 4.50
N PRO A 174 6.05 19.94 5.71
CA PRO A 174 6.80 19.49 6.88
C PRO A 174 7.21 18.02 6.75
N ILE A 175 8.36 17.68 7.34
CA ILE A 175 8.81 16.28 7.46
C ILE A 175 7.73 15.45 8.18
N PRO A 176 7.44 14.22 7.73
CA PRO A 176 6.41 13.36 8.33
C PRO A 176 6.59 13.19 9.84
N ASP A 177 5.53 13.41 10.61
CA ASP A 177 5.55 13.33 12.08
C ASP A 177 5.63 11.88 12.58
N ARG A 178 6.81 11.30 12.51
CA ARG A 178 7.06 9.93 12.98
C ARG A 178 7.05 9.79 14.51
N GLY A 179 7.01 10.89 15.26
CA GLY A 179 6.83 10.89 16.70
C GLY A 179 5.50 10.28 17.17
N LEU A 180 4.54 10.15 16.24
CA LEU A 180 3.26 9.48 16.48
C LEU A 180 3.35 7.95 16.44
N LEU A 181 4.43 7.39 15.88
CA LEU A 181 4.64 5.95 15.78
C LEU A 181 5.38 5.42 17.00
N ASP A 182 4.99 4.22 17.46
CA ASP A 182 5.77 3.48 18.45
C ASP A 182 7.03 2.90 17.80
N PRO A 183 8.24 3.36 18.16
CA PRO A 183 9.49 2.85 17.59
C PRO A 183 9.66 1.33 17.76
N LYS A 184 9.11 0.75 18.82
CA LYS A 184 9.19 -0.70 19.10
C LYS A 184 8.36 -1.53 18.13
N ARG A 185 7.37 -0.92 17.47
CA ARG A 185 6.52 -1.58 16.47
C ARG A 185 7.10 -1.54 15.06
N MET A 186 8.11 -0.70 14.86
CA MET A 186 8.76 -0.55 13.57
C MET A 186 9.87 -1.60 13.45
N ASP A 187 9.63 -2.64 12.67
CA ASP A 187 10.67 -3.62 12.33
C ASP A 187 11.57 -3.02 11.25
N ALA A 188 12.45 -2.12 11.70
CA ALA A 188 13.43 -1.47 10.85
C ALA A 188 14.40 -2.48 10.19
N GLU A 189 14.56 -3.68 10.78
CA GLU A 189 15.48 -4.69 10.25
C GLU A 189 14.95 -5.37 8.98
N LEU A 190 13.63 -5.54 8.84
CA LEU A 190 13.08 -6.35 7.74
C LEU A 190 12.86 -5.57 6.45
N TYR A 191 12.22 -4.40 6.54
CA TYR A 191 11.83 -3.58 5.38
C TYR A 191 12.52 -2.21 5.36
N GLY A 192 13.14 -1.82 6.46
CA GLY A 192 13.68 -0.50 6.66
C GLY A 192 12.62 0.56 7.00
N VAL A 193 13.07 1.79 7.24
CA VAL A 193 12.19 2.92 7.45
C VAL A 193 11.87 3.58 6.10
N ASN A 194 10.59 3.78 5.84
CA ASN A 194 10.11 4.33 4.58
C ASN A 194 10.38 5.83 4.47
N VAL A 195 10.92 6.24 3.32
CA VAL A 195 11.13 7.63 2.92
C VAL A 195 10.62 7.79 1.49
N LEU A 196 9.92 8.90 1.20
CA LEU A 196 9.52 9.27 -0.16
C LEU A 196 10.41 10.39 -0.67
N THR A 197 10.97 10.22 -1.86
CA THR A 197 11.77 11.27 -2.53
C THR A 197 10.99 11.96 -3.64
N SER A 198 9.86 11.38 -4.05
CA SER A 198 8.99 11.88 -5.12
C SER A 198 7.53 11.51 -4.86
N ARG A 199 6.62 12.13 -5.60
CA ARG A 199 5.20 11.80 -5.68
C ARG A 199 4.78 11.65 -7.12
N GLY A 200 3.98 10.62 -7.41
CA GLY A 200 3.38 10.34 -8.71
C GLY A 200 4.22 9.45 -9.62
N CYS A 201 3.55 8.74 -10.50
CA CYS A 201 4.13 7.83 -11.48
C CYS A 201 3.53 8.12 -12.87
N PRO A 202 4.33 8.25 -13.94
CA PRO A 202 3.83 8.64 -15.26
C PRO A 202 3.27 7.47 -16.07
N PHE A 203 3.30 6.24 -15.54
CA PHE A 203 2.89 5.06 -16.30
C PHE A 203 1.40 4.77 -16.14
N PRO A 204 0.65 4.65 -17.28
CA PRO A 204 -0.79 4.40 -17.27
C PRO A 204 -1.09 2.90 -17.20
N CYS A 205 -0.62 2.20 -16.15
CA CYS A 205 -0.92 0.79 -15.95
C CYS A 205 -2.41 0.62 -15.62
N THR A 206 -3.14 -0.19 -16.40
CA THR A 206 -4.60 -0.32 -16.36
C THR A 206 -5.18 -0.81 -15.02
N TYR A 207 -4.37 -1.42 -14.18
CA TYR A 207 -4.73 -1.94 -12.85
C TYR A 207 -4.35 -0.99 -11.71
N CYS A 208 -3.69 0.14 -12.03
CA CYS A 208 -3.15 1.07 -11.05
C CYS A 208 -4.01 2.33 -10.95
N GLN A 209 -4.26 2.78 -9.72
CA GLN A 209 -5.02 3.98 -9.44
C GLN A 209 -4.31 5.28 -9.87
N ASN A 210 -2.99 5.22 -10.15
CA ASN A 210 -2.25 6.35 -10.67
C ASN A 210 -2.80 6.86 -12.02
N GLU A 211 -3.37 5.98 -12.85
CA GLU A 211 -4.00 6.41 -14.10
C GLU A 211 -5.22 7.30 -13.83
N PHE A 212 -6.09 6.90 -12.90
CA PHE A 212 -7.22 7.73 -12.46
C PHE A 212 -6.73 9.08 -11.89
N LEU A 213 -5.70 9.06 -11.05
CA LEU A 213 -5.14 10.27 -10.46
C LEU A 213 -4.54 11.20 -11.53
N MET A 214 -3.82 10.66 -12.53
CA MET A 214 -3.31 11.47 -13.65
C MET A 214 -4.44 12.15 -14.40
N ASP A 215 -5.53 11.44 -14.67
CA ASP A 215 -6.69 12.01 -15.36
C ASP A 215 -7.39 13.08 -14.50
N MET A 216 -7.56 12.84 -13.20
CA MET A 216 -8.15 13.78 -12.25
C MET A 216 -7.34 15.09 -12.14
N TYR A 217 -6.01 14.98 -12.20
CA TYR A 217 -5.11 16.14 -12.10
C TYR A 217 -4.68 16.72 -13.45
N LYS A 218 -5.29 16.30 -14.55
CA LYS A 218 -4.98 16.84 -15.87
C LYS A 218 -5.21 18.35 -15.93
N GLY A 219 -4.16 19.10 -16.24
CA GLY A 219 -4.20 20.57 -16.25
C GLY A 219 -4.07 21.23 -14.89
N LEU A 220 -3.94 20.46 -13.79
CA LEU A 220 -3.82 20.97 -12.42
C LEU A 220 -2.39 20.87 -11.88
N GLY A 221 -1.39 20.84 -12.75
CA GLY A 221 0.02 20.80 -12.43
C GLY A 221 0.73 19.53 -12.94
N ARG A 222 2.04 19.47 -12.75
CA ARG A 222 2.84 18.28 -13.09
C ARG A 222 2.54 17.17 -12.08
N PHE A 223 2.22 15.98 -12.57
CA PHE A 223 1.86 14.86 -11.71
C PHE A 223 3.07 14.27 -10.98
N VAL A 224 4.22 14.12 -11.68
CA VAL A 224 5.47 13.65 -11.05
C VAL A 224 6.23 14.84 -10.50
N ARG A 225 6.50 14.83 -9.20
CA ARG A 225 7.19 15.90 -8.45
C ARG A 225 8.23 15.30 -7.53
N TYR A 226 9.37 15.99 -7.40
CA TYR A 226 10.51 15.54 -6.60
C TYR A 226 10.76 16.52 -5.47
N ARG A 227 11.12 16.00 -4.32
CA ARG A 227 11.73 16.77 -3.23
C ARG A 227 13.18 17.08 -3.58
N SER A 228 13.74 18.17 -3.09
CA SER A 228 15.18 18.38 -3.17
C SER A 228 15.93 17.30 -2.40
N ILE A 229 17.18 17.05 -2.79
CA ILE A 229 18.03 16.06 -2.10
C ILE A 229 18.26 16.49 -0.65
N ASP A 230 18.46 17.78 -0.40
CA ASP A 230 18.66 18.33 0.94
C ASP A 230 17.42 18.14 1.82
N ASN A 231 16.23 18.34 1.28
CA ASN A 231 14.97 18.12 1.99
C ASN A 231 14.79 16.63 2.36
N VAL A 232 15.14 15.71 1.44
CA VAL A 232 15.11 14.26 1.71
C VAL A 232 16.16 13.91 2.77
N PHE A 233 17.34 14.49 2.73
CA PHE A 233 18.41 14.22 3.69
C PHE A 233 18.06 14.75 5.09
N ALA A 234 17.40 15.89 5.20
CA ALA A 234 16.89 16.36 6.47
C ALA A 234 15.92 15.36 7.13
N GLU A 235 15.04 14.71 6.32
CA GLU A 235 14.17 13.64 6.80
C GLU A 235 14.97 12.39 7.20
N ILE A 236 15.98 12.00 6.40
CA ILE A 236 16.81 10.83 6.71
C ILE A 236 17.56 11.03 8.02
N ASP A 237 18.11 12.23 8.28
CA ASP A 237 18.78 12.55 9.54
C ASP A 237 17.85 12.37 10.74
N GLU A 238 16.60 12.83 10.62
CA GLU A 238 15.59 12.65 11.65
C GLU A 238 15.24 11.17 11.85
N VAL A 239 15.10 10.42 10.76
CA VAL A 239 14.85 8.97 10.79
C VAL A 239 16.00 8.22 11.49
N ILE A 240 17.25 8.57 11.18
CA ILE A 240 18.44 7.97 11.82
C ILE A 240 18.45 8.30 13.31
N ARG A 241 18.16 9.54 13.66
CA ARG A 241 18.17 10.01 15.04
C ARG A 241 17.14 9.27 15.90
N VAL A 242 15.92 9.06 15.36
CA VAL A 242 14.79 8.49 16.10
C VAL A 242 14.80 6.96 16.09
N PHE A 243 15.00 6.35 14.93
CA PHE A 243 14.77 4.92 14.71
C PHE A 243 16.05 4.09 14.61
N LYS A 244 17.20 4.71 14.36
CA LYS A 244 18.49 4.02 14.16
C LYS A 244 18.35 2.81 13.22
N PRO A 245 17.81 3.00 12.01
CA PRO A 245 17.46 1.90 11.13
C PRO A 245 18.69 1.17 10.63
N SER A 246 18.60 -0.15 10.49
CA SER A 246 19.61 -0.96 9.80
C SER A 246 19.52 -0.83 8.27
N ARG A 247 18.40 -0.29 7.75
CA ARG A 247 18.13 -0.08 6.33
C ARG A 247 17.09 1.03 6.14
N LEU A 248 17.19 1.75 5.02
CA LEU A 248 16.13 2.64 4.54
C LEU A 248 15.35 1.99 3.38
N SER A 249 14.11 2.42 3.19
CA SER A 249 13.24 2.00 2.10
C SER A 249 12.75 3.23 1.34
N PHE A 250 13.23 3.42 0.11
CA PHE A 250 12.67 4.45 -0.77
C PHE A 250 11.41 3.89 -1.44
N SER A 251 10.26 4.38 -0.95
CA SER A 251 8.93 3.89 -1.30
C SER A 251 8.28 4.67 -2.43
N ASP A 252 9.09 5.36 -3.24
CA ASP A 252 8.63 6.01 -4.47
C ASP A 252 8.01 4.97 -5.41
N GLU A 253 6.99 5.34 -6.17
CA GLU A 253 6.35 4.45 -7.14
C GLU A 253 7.32 3.94 -8.21
N SER A 254 8.37 4.72 -8.51
CA SER A 254 9.49 4.33 -9.36
C SER A 254 10.73 5.18 -9.06
N PHE A 255 11.59 4.69 -8.20
CA PHE A 255 12.75 5.44 -7.70
C PHE A 255 13.76 5.82 -8.79
N THR A 256 13.89 5.00 -9.84
CA THR A 256 14.87 5.18 -10.92
C THR A 256 14.35 5.98 -12.12
N LEU A 257 13.18 6.61 -12.00
CA LEU A 257 12.51 7.27 -13.11
C LEU A 257 13.35 8.40 -13.74
N ASN A 258 14.05 9.18 -12.92
CA ASN A 258 14.89 10.29 -13.36
C ASN A 258 16.37 9.93 -13.13
N LYS A 259 17.07 9.50 -14.19
CA LYS A 259 18.45 9.02 -14.11
C LYS A 259 19.43 10.09 -13.62
N LYS A 260 19.29 11.35 -14.07
CA LYS A 260 20.17 12.45 -13.63
C LYS A 260 20.03 12.65 -12.12
N ARG A 261 18.80 12.79 -11.62
CA ARG A 261 18.54 12.92 -10.20
C ARG A 261 19.02 11.70 -9.41
N LEU A 262 18.85 10.48 -9.95
CA LEU A 262 19.34 9.25 -9.33
C LEU A 262 20.85 9.29 -9.12
N ALA A 263 21.61 9.75 -10.12
CA ALA A 263 23.05 9.87 -10.02
C ALA A 263 23.46 10.89 -8.94
N GLU A 264 22.87 12.07 -8.96
CA GLU A 264 23.10 13.13 -7.97
C GLU A 264 22.75 12.65 -6.54
N PHE A 265 21.61 11.97 -6.39
CA PHE A 265 21.16 11.41 -5.10
C PHE A 265 22.09 10.34 -4.58
N CYS A 266 22.43 9.34 -5.41
CA CYS A 266 23.29 8.22 -5.00
C CYS A 266 24.70 8.67 -4.64
N GLU A 267 25.27 9.62 -5.39
CA GLU A 267 26.57 10.22 -5.09
C GLU A 267 26.56 10.96 -3.74
N ALA A 268 25.55 11.81 -3.53
CA ALA A 268 25.41 12.56 -2.29
C ALA A 268 25.12 11.65 -1.08
N TYR A 269 24.28 10.62 -1.28
CA TYR A 269 23.92 9.65 -0.26
C TYR A 269 25.15 8.86 0.22
N ALA A 270 25.94 8.32 -0.71
CA ALA A 270 27.14 7.53 -0.38
C ALA A 270 28.21 8.33 0.36
N ARG A 271 28.26 9.66 0.15
CA ARG A 271 29.19 10.54 0.91
C ARG A 271 28.73 10.77 2.35
N ARG A 272 27.41 10.70 2.62
CA ARG A 272 26.83 11.09 3.91
C ARG A 272 26.43 9.91 4.78
N TYR A 273 25.97 8.82 4.17
CA TYR A 273 25.38 7.69 4.87
C TYR A 273 26.03 6.36 4.48
N SER A 274 26.20 5.48 5.47
CA SER A 274 26.64 4.09 5.28
C SER A 274 25.49 3.08 5.41
N ILE A 275 24.26 3.55 5.67
CA ILE A 275 23.07 2.69 5.84
C ILE A 275 22.63 2.18 4.46
N PRO A 276 22.54 0.86 4.24
CA PRO A 276 22.04 0.34 2.97
C PRO A 276 20.56 0.69 2.77
N PHE A 277 20.16 0.77 1.51
CA PHE A 277 18.77 1.02 1.20
C PHE A 277 18.19 0.04 0.19
N LEU A 278 16.88 -0.10 0.25
CA LEU A 278 16.08 -0.73 -0.79
C LEU A 278 15.24 0.30 -1.54
N CYS A 279 14.94 -0.01 -2.79
CA CYS A 279 14.03 0.77 -3.61
C CYS A 279 13.13 -0.12 -4.46
N GLN A 280 12.13 0.49 -5.09
CA GLN A 280 11.28 -0.20 -6.06
C GLN A 280 11.26 0.54 -7.40
N THR A 281 11.16 -0.22 -8.46
CA THR A 281 11.16 0.30 -9.83
C THR A 281 10.55 -0.66 -10.84
N ARG A 282 10.41 -0.21 -12.07
CA ARG A 282 10.06 -1.03 -13.22
C ARG A 282 11.32 -1.67 -13.82
N PRO A 283 11.27 -2.92 -14.31
CA PRO A 283 12.44 -3.54 -14.95
C PRO A 283 12.99 -2.78 -16.15
N ASP A 284 12.11 -2.15 -16.94
CA ASP A 284 12.48 -1.38 -18.15
C ASP A 284 13.22 -0.06 -17.87
N LEU A 285 13.31 0.35 -16.59
CA LEU A 285 14.10 1.50 -16.15
C LEU A 285 15.51 1.11 -15.65
N ILE A 286 15.86 -0.18 -15.72
CA ILE A 286 17.15 -0.70 -15.27
C ILE A 286 18.04 -0.99 -16.47
N ASP A 287 19.13 -0.24 -16.59
CA ASP A 287 20.25 -0.49 -17.48
C ASP A 287 21.57 -0.59 -16.70
N GLU A 288 22.67 -0.76 -17.40
CA GLU A 288 23.98 -0.94 -16.78
C GLU A 288 24.45 0.28 -15.98
N GLU A 289 24.16 1.49 -16.45
CA GLU A 289 24.47 2.75 -15.77
C GLU A 289 23.63 2.89 -14.49
N THR A 290 22.32 2.69 -14.61
CA THR A 290 21.38 2.76 -13.47
C THR A 290 21.77 1.80 -12.36
N ILE A 291 22.10 0.55 -12.70
CA ILE A 291 22.41 -0.45 -11.68
C ILE A 291 23.76 -0.18 -11.00
N LYS A 292 24.78 0.33 -11.74
CA LYS A 292 26.05 0.75 -11.18
C LYS A 292 25.87 1.95 -10.24
N THR A 293 25.06 2.92 -10.64
CA THR A 293 24.71 4.10 -9.83
C THR A 293 24.04 3.69 -8.52
N LEU A 294 23.03 2.82 -8.57
CA LEU A 294 22.36 2.30 -7.38
C LEU A 294 23.33 1.57 -6.45
N LYS A 295 24.21 0.73 -7.00
CA LYS A 295 25.19 0.00 -6.21
C LYS A 295 26.19 0.93 -5.51
N ALA A 296 26.71 1.91 -6.24
CA ALA A 296 27.62 2.91 -5.69
C ALA A 296 26.95 3.77 -4.60
N GLY A 297 25.64 4.04 -4.73
CA GLY A 297 24.84 4.75 -3.74
C GLY A 297 24.51 3.95 -2.49
N GLY A 298 24.84 2.65 -2.42
CA GLY A 298 24.53 1.81 -1.25
C GLY A 298 23.22 1.03 -1.34
N CYS A 299 22.59 0.95 -2.53
CA CYS A 299 21.45 0.09 -2.76
C CYS A 299 21.84 -1.39 -2.61
N ASP A 300 21.16 -2.13 -1.74
CA ASP A 300 21.41 -3.55 -1.51
C ASP A 300 20.26 -4.45 -1.93
N PHE A 301 19.09 -3.85 -2.24
CA PHE A 301 17.91 -4.58 -2.65
C PHE A 301 17.02 -3.76 -3.59
N ILE A 302 16.54 -4.36 -4.68
CA ILE A 302 15.60 -3.71 -5.61
C ILE A 302 14.37 -4.60 -5.80
N ASN A 303 13.19 -4.03 -5.52
CA ASN A 303 11.93 -4.64 -5.92
C ASN A 303 11.59 -4.24 -7.36
N MET A 304 11.36 -5.21 -8.23
CA MET A 304 10.97 -5.00 -9.61
C MET A 304 9.62 -5.65 -9.90
N ALA A 305 8.68 -4.85 -10.40
CA ALA A 305 7.33 -5.32 -10.70
C ALA A 305 7.29 -5.96 -12.09
N ILE A 306 7.13 -7.28 -12.14
CA ILE A 306 6.91 -8.06 -13.38
C ILE A 306 5.42 -8.07 -13.72
N GLU A 307 4.60 -8.27 -12.72
CA GLU A 307 3.16 -8.42 -12.67
C GLU A 307 2.67 -9.71 -13.33
N ALA A 308 2.90 -9.91 -14.61
CA ALA A 308 2.52 -11.11 -15.35
C ALA A 308 3.67 -11.64 -16.21
N GLY A 309 3.89 -12.95 -16.22
CA GLY A 309 4.92 -13.60 -17.04
C GLY A 309 4.50 -13.77 -18.49
N ASN A 310 3.20 -13.80 -18.77
CA ASN A 310 2.71 -13.91 -20.15
C ASN A 310 2.75 -12.53 -20.83
N PRO A 311 3.45 -12.36 -22.00
CA PRO A 311 3.59 -11.06 -22.66
C PRO A 311 2.26 -10.43 -23.08
N ARG A 312 1.25 -11.21 -23.51
CA ARG A 312 -0.07 -10.71 -23.88
C ARG A 312 -0.78 -10.11 -22.65
N ILE A 313 -0.76 -10.81 -21.51
CA ILE A 313 -1.35 -10.30 -20.28
C ILE A 313 -0.59 -9.06 -19.82
N ARG A 314 0.73 -9.11 -19.75
CA ARG A 314 1.54 -7.99 -19.27
C ARG A 314 1.41 -6.74 -20.15
N ASN A 315 1.44 -6.89 -21.47
CA ASN A 315 1.52 -5.74 -22.36
C ASN A 315 0.15 -5.27 -22.83
N SER A 316 -0.74 -6.20 -23.24
CA SER A 316 -2.06 -5.80 -23.79
C SER A 316 -3.12 -5.61 -22.70
N VAL A 317 -3.11 -6.42 -21.61
CA VAL A 317 -4.11 -6.30 -20.55
C VAL A 317 -3.67 -5.29 -19.49
N LEU A 318 -2.43 -5.36 -19.02
CA LEU A 318 -1.91 -4.47 -17.97
C LEU A 318 -1.32 -3.15 -18.50
N GLY A 319 -1.10 -3.03 -19.81
CA GLY A 319 -0.57 -1.81 -20.44
C GLY A 319 0.88 -1.50 -20.08
N ARG A 320 1.70 -2.52 -19.77
CA ARG A 320 3.07 -2.27 -19.30
C ARG A 320 4.10 -2.11 -20.41
N ASN A 321 3.90 -2.78 -21.54
CA ASN A 321 4.79 -2.72 -22.71
C ASN A 321 6.26 -3.03 -22.43
N ILE A 322 6.53 -4.08 -21.60
CA ILE A 322 7.88 -4.50 -21.21
C ILE A 322 8.15 -5.88 -21.84
N PRO A 323 9.14 -6.00 -22.76
CA PRO A 323 9.57 -7.30 -23.30
C PRO A 323 10.23 -8.18 -22.25
N ASP A 324 10.18 -9.51 -22.45
CA ASP A 324 10.82 -10.49 -21.55
C ASP A 324 12.32 -10.25 -21.45
N GLU A 325 12.97 -9.88 -22.55
CA GLU A 325 14.40 -9.64 -22.64
C GLU A 325 14.84 -8.50 -21.72
N GLN A 326 14.04 -7.41 -21.63
CA GLN A 326 14.33 -6.30 -20.71
C GLN A 326 14.19 -6.74 -19.25
N ILE A 327 13.19 -7.55 -18.94
CA ILE A 327 13.01 -8.09 -17.58
C ILE A 327 14.20 -8.98 -17.21
N VAL A 328 14.58 -9.90 -18.08
CA VAL A 328 15.71 -10.82 -17.87
C VAL A 328 17.01 -10.04 -17.71
N ALA A 329 17.25 -9.05 -18.57
CA ALA A 329 18.42 -8.19 -18.50
C ALA A 329 18.52 -7.45 -17.16
N ALA A 330 17.41 -6.82 -16.68
CA ALA A 330 17.38 -6.08 -15.44
C ALA A 330 17.74 -6.96 -14.23
N PHE A 331 17.14 -8.14 -14.10
CA PHE A 331 17.44 -9.06 -13.01
C PHE A 331 18.88 -9.64 -13.11
N SER A 332 19.36 -9.89 -14.34
CA SER A 332 20.73 -10.34 -14.57
C SER A 332 21.76 -9.27 -14.19
N LEU A 333 21.53 -8.00 -14.54
CA LEU A 333 22.36 -6.85 -14.16
C LEU A 333 22.44 -6.71 -12.63
N ALA A 334 21.30 -6.74 -11.93
CA ALA A 334 21.26 -6.65 -10.47
C ALA A 334 22.07 -7.80 -9.83
N ARG A 335 21.93 -9.01 -10.33
CA ARG A 335 22.66 -10.18 -9.83
C ARG A 335 24.18 -10.04 -10.02
N ARG A 336 24.63 -9.60 -11.21
CA ARG A 336 26.07 -9.41 -11.51
C ARG A 336 26.70 -8.34 -10.64
N THR A 337 25.95 -7.32 -10.26
CA THR A 337 26.43 -6.25 -9.36
C THR A 337 26.29 -6.58 -7.87
N GLY A 338 25.71 -7.74 -7.53
CA GLY A 338 25.52 -8.16 -6.15
C GLY A 338 24.41 -7.37 -5.43
N ILE A 339 23.45 -6.83 -6.17
CA ILE A 339 22.23 -6.25 -5.61
C ILE A 339 21.17 -7.37 -5.59
N ARG A 340 20.57 -7.60 -4.44
CA ARG A 340 19.48 -8.56 -4.28
C ARG A 340 18.19 -8.04 -4.92
N THR A 341 17.33 -8.96 -5.35
CA THR A 341 16.12 -8.60 -6.09
C THR A 341 14.86 -9.18 -5.49
N GLY A 342 13.79 -8.40 -5.53
CA GLY A 342 12.42 -8.85 -5.31
C GLY A 342 11.61 -8.78 -6.59
N SER A 343 10.70 -9.72 -6.79
CA SER A 343 9.71 -9.67 -7.87
C SER A 343 8.30 -9.48 -7.32
N PHE A 344 7.55 -8.54 -7.91
CA PHE A 344 6.11 -8.40 -7.69
C PHE A 344 5.36 -9.03 -8.84
N ASN A 345 4.34 -9.84 -8.50
CA ASN A 345 3.55 -10.59 -9.45
C ASN A 345 2.08 -10.59 -9.07
N MET A 346 1.21 -10.65 -10.07
CA MET A 346 -0.22 -10.86 -9.92
C MET A 346 -0.66 -12.09 -10.71
N ILE A 347 -1.68 -12.77 -10.22
CA ILE A 347 -2.38 -13.85 -10.91
C ILE A 347 -3.90 -13.64 -10.79
N GLY A 348 -4.68 -14.29 -11.64
CA GLY A 348 -6.13 -14.08 -11.69
C GLY A 348 -6.52 -12.80 -12.43
N LEU A 349 -5.70 -12.39 -13.37
CA LEU A 349 -5.94 -11.21 -14.22
C LEU A 349 -6.97 -11.53 -15.32
N PRO A 350 -7.71 -10.53 -15.80
CA PRO A 350 -8.58 -10.69 -16.95
C PRO A 350 -7.86 -11.30 -18.15
N GLY A 351 -8.50 -12.32 -18.74
CA GLY A 351 -7.93 -13.06 -19.86
C GLY A 351 -6.86 -14.08 -19.51
N GLU A 352 -6.59 -14.30 -18.21
CA GLU A 352 -5.73 -15.40 -17.77
C GLU A 352 -6.45 -16.73 -17.74
N ASP A 353 -5.67 -17.76 -17.96
CA ASP A 353 -5.95 -19.15 -17.68
C ASP A 353 -4.78 -19.79 -16.89
N LEU A 354 -4.86 -21.09 -16.60
CA LEU A 354 -3.79 -21.76 -15.87
C LEU A 354 -2.46 -21.83 -16.65
N SER A 355 -2.47 -21.70 -17.99
CA SER A 355 -1.24 -21.67 -18.78
C SER A 355 -0.51 -20.35 -18.58
N THR A 356 -1.19 -19.23 -18.58
CA THR A 356 -0.61 -17.90 -18.38
C THR A 356 -0.14 -17.68 -16.92
N VAL A 357 -0.83 -18.25 -15.93
CA VAL A 357 -0.33 -18.32 -14.55
C VAL A 357 1.00 -19.10 -14.47
N ARG A 358 1.11 -20.22 -15.22
CA ARG A 358 2.37 -20.97 -15.29
C ARG A 358 3.49 -20.19 -15.97
N ASP A 359 3.17 -19.31 -16.93
CA ASP A 359 4.16 -18.42 -17.54
C ASP A 359 4.75 -17.47 -16.50
N THR A 360 3.92 -16.96 -15.56
CA THR A 360 4.39 -16.12 -14.45
C THR A 360 5.31 -16.90 -13.49
N ILE A 361 5.03 -18.18 -13.25
CA ILE A 361 5.93 -19.05 -12.49
C ILE A 361 7.22 -19.30 -13.28
N ARG A 362 7.13 -19.53 -14.60
CA ARG A 362 8.28 -19.83 -15.48
C ARG A 362 9.28 -18.68 -15.51
N ILE A 363 8.79 -17.44 -15.75
CA ILE A 363 9.70 -16.29 -15.80
C ILE A 363 10.39 -16.08 -14.44
N ASN A 364 9.68 -16.20 -13.32
CA ASN A 364 10.29 -16.08 -11.99
C ASN A 364 11.36 -17.15 -11.71
N ARG A 365 11.24 -18.33 -12.31
CA ARG A 365 12.29 -19.35 -12.26
C ARG A 365 13.54 -18.97 -13.00
N GLU A 366 13.40 -18.37 -14.16
CA GLU A 366 14.50 -17.87 -14.96
C GLU A 366 15.21 -16.73 -14.23
N LEU A 367 14.44 -15.78 -13.70
CA LEU A 367 14.94 -14.61 -13.01
C LEU A 367 15.57 -14.94 -11.65
N GLN A 368 15.12 -15.97 -10.96
CA GLN A 368 15.58 -16.37 -9.63
C GLN A 368 15.69 -15.20 -8.63
N PRO A 369 14.62 -14.43 -8.40
CA PRO A 369 14.65 -13.34 -7.44
C PRO A 369 14.87 -13.86 -6.01
N ASP A 370 15.53 -13.04 -5.16
CA ASP A 370 15.76 -13.39 -3.76
C ASP A 370 14.45 -13.40 -2.97
N ARG A 371 13.51 -12.53 -3.36
CA ARG A 371 12.16 -12.45 -2.78
C ARG A 371 11.11 -12.49 -3.87
N ILE A 372 10.02 -13.19 -3.60
CA ILE A 372 8.88 -13.27 -4.51
C ILE A 372 7.64 -12.83 -3.75
N MET A 373 6.91 -11.86 -4.31
CA MET A 373 5.57 -11.51 -3.88
C MET A 373 4.60 -11.83 -5.01
N CYS A 374 3.55 -12.57 -4.70
CA CYS A 374 2.48 -12.88 -5.63
C CYS A 374 1.14 -12.59 -4.95
N THR A 375 0.31 -11.78 -5.58
CA THR A 375 -1.05 -11.45 -5.14
C THR A 375 -2.06 -11.95 -6.16
N VAL A 376 -3.30 -12.16 -5.73
CA VAL A 376 -4.42 -12.34 -6.66
C VAL A 376 -4.92 -10.95 -7.04
N PHE A 377 -5.19 -10.76 -8.33
CA PHE A 377 -5.75 -9.49 -8.83
C PHE A 377 -7.08 -9.18 -8.15
N MET A 378 -7.25 -7.94 -7.76
CA MET A 378 -8.48 -7.42 -7.18
C MET A 378 -8.97 -6.24 -8.03
N PRO A 379 -10.22 -6.27 -8.53
CA PRO A 379 -10.78 -5.21 -9.36
C PRO A 379 -11.20 -4.01 -8.50
N PHE A 380 -10.30 -3.10 -8.25
CA PHE A 380 -10.59 -1.86 -7.53
C PHE A 380 -11.25 -0.82 -8.41
N HIS A 381 -12.19 -0.06 -7.83
CA HIS A 381 -12.72 1.15 -8.44
C HIS A 381 -11.61 2.15 -8.79
N GLY A 382 -11.85 2.97 -9.83
CA GLY A 382 -10.89 3.96 -10.32
C GLY A 382 -9.73 3.39 -11.11
N THR A 383 -9.70 2.07 -11.38
CA THR A 383 -8.75 1.47 -12.31
C THR A 383 -9.48 1.00 -13.57
N LYS A 384 -8.94 1.25 -14.77
CA LYS A 384 -9.58 0.83 -16.03
C LYS A 384 -9.89 -0.66 -16.04
N LEU A 385 -8.95 -1.48 -15.56
CA LEU A 385 -9.13 -2.91 -15.51
C LEU A 385 -10.15 -3.33 -14.45
N GLY A 386 -10.15 -2.64 -13.31
CA GLY A 386 -11.13 -2.85 -12.25
C GLY A 386 -12.54 -2.53 -12.68
N GLU A 387 -12.77 -1.35 -13.26
CA GLU A 387 -14.10 -0.93 -13.74
C GLU A 387 -14.65 -1.90 -14.80
N LYS A 388 -13.80 -2.36 -15.73
CA LYS A 388 -14.19 -3.40 -16.68
C LYS A 388 -14.66 -4.67 -15.97
N CYS A 389 -13.89 -5.17 -15.02
CA CYS A 389 -14.24 -6.38 -14.28
C CYS A 389 -15.50 -6.21 -13.42
N LEU A 390 -15.67 -5.03 -12.82
CA LEU A 390 -16.89 -4.72 -12.06
C LEU A 390 -18.13 -4.72 -12.95
N ALA A 391 -18.04 -4.11 -14.13
CA ALA A 391 -19.12 -4.13 -15.13
C ALA A 391 -19.42 -5.55 -15.65
N GLU A 392 -18.44 -6.43 -15.70
CA GLU A 392 -18.59 -7.84 -16.09
C GLU A 392 -18.99 -8.77 -14.92
N GLY A 393 -19.23 -8.22 -13.71
CA GLY A 393 -19.71 -8.97 -12.56
C GLY A 393 -18.64 -9.87 -11.89
N TRP A 394 -17.40 -9.44 -11.87
CA TRP A 394 -16.30 -10.18 -11.26
C TRP A 394 -16.29 -10.17 -9.72
N LEU A 395 -17.14 -9.38 -9.08
CA LEU A 395 -17.26 -9.36 -7.63
C LEU A 395 -18.59 -10.00 -7.19
N GLU A 396 -18.51 -10.91 -6.24
CA GLU A 396 -19.67 -11.47 -5.52
C GLU A 396 -20.04 -10.60 -4.31
N HIS A 397 -19.07 -9.89 -3.73
CA HIS A 397 -19.23 -9.02 -2.57
C HIS A 397 -18.40 -7.75 -2.70
N PRO A 398 -18.79 -6.63 -2.06
CA PRO A 398 -17.96 -5.42 -2.01
C PRO A 398 -16.57 -5.67 -1.43
N ILE A 399 -15.59 -4.93 -1.92
CA ILE A 399 -14.22 -4.94 -1.37
C ILE A 399 -14.14 -3.84 -0.29
N ASP A 400 -14.87 -4.01 0.80
CA ASP A 400 -14.98 -3.03 1.89
C ASP A 400 -14.26 -3.46 3.16
N ASP A 401 -13.77 -4.72 3.17
CA ASP A 401 -13.08 -5.33 4.31
C ASP A 401 -11.76 -5.98 3.88
N ALA A 402 -10.75 -5.82 4.70
CA ALA A 402 -9.44 -6.43 4.48
C ALA A 402 -9.49 -7.96 4.49
N GLU A 403 -10.42 -8.60 5.22
CA GLU A 403 -10.61 -10.06 5.17
C GLU A 403 -11.02 -10.50 3.78
N VAL A 404 -11.98 -9.79 3.15
CA VAL A 404 -12.41 -10.03 1.79
C VAL A 404 -11.23 -9.92 0.82
N TYR A 405 -10.38 -8.92 1.00
CA TYR A 405 -9.18 -8.72 0.18
C TYR A 405 -8.17 -9.87 0.34
N TYR A 406 -7.84 -10.25 1.58
CA TYR A 406 -6.82 -11.29 1.82
C TYR A 406 -7.27 -12.70 1.54
N THR A 407 -8.56 -12.97 1.68
CA THR A 407 -9.14 -14.29 1.36
C THR A 407 -9.58 -14.40 -0.09
N ASN A 408 -9.65 -13.29 -0.83
CA ASN A 408 -10.11 -13.19 -2.23
C ASN A 408 -11.49 -13.82 -2.48
N ILE A 409 -12.31 -13.97 -1.45
CA ILE A 409 -13.63 -14.61 -1.55
C ILE A 409 -14.62 -13.81 -2.39
N ALA A 410 -14.34 -12.51 -2.59
CA ALA A 410 -15.17 -11.64 -3.39
C ALA A 410 -15.02 -11.83 -4.90
N ILE A 411 -13.93 -12.49 -5.34
CA ILE A 411 -13.62 -12.56 -6.78
C ILE A 411 -14.31 -13.74 -7.44
N LYS A 412 -15.00 -13.45 -8.55
CA LYS A 412 -15.57 -14.43 -9.48
C LYS A 412 -14.79 -14.41 -10.79
N HIS A 413 -13.66 -15.11 -10.83
CA HIS A 413 -12.88 -15.18 -12.07
C HIS A 413 -13.59 -16.11 -13.07
N PRO A 414 -13.82 -15.68 -14.33
CA PRO A 414 -14.66 -16.43 -15.29
C PRO A 414 -14.06 -17.78 -15.72
N VAL A 415 -12.74 -17.95 -15.64
CA VAL A 415 -12.02 -19.15 -16.18
C VAL A 415 -11.39 -19.97 -15.06
N ILE A 416 -10.80 -19.31 -14.04
CA ILE A 416 -10.06 -20.00 -13.00
C ILE A 416 -10.83 -19.93 -11.68
N PRO A 417 -11.23 -21.07 -11.09
CA PRO A 417 -11.86 -21.03 -9.78
C PRO A 417 -11.00 -20.30 -8.75
N VAL A 418 -11.59 -19.42 -7.96
CA VAL A 418 -10.87 -18.58 -7.00
C VAL A 418 -10.03 -19.41 -6.02
N ARG A 419 -10.54 -20.58 -5.58
CA ARG A 419 -9.78 -21.52 -4.73
C ARG A 419 -8.50 -22.00 -5.39
N THR A 420 -8.51 -22.14 -6.73
CA THR A 420 -7.32 -22.52 -7.50
C THR A 420 -6.29 -21.39 -7.50
N LEU A 421 -6.73 -20.14 -7.69
CA LEU A 421 -5.87 -18.95 -7.58
C LEU A 421 -5.22 -18.87 -6.19
N PHE A 422 -6.00 -19.07 -5.13
CA PHE A 422 -5.50 -19.15 -3.76
C PHE A 422 -4.40 -20.19 -3.58
N GLY A 423 -4.65 -21.39 -4.10
CA GLY A 423 -3.67 -22.44 -4.04
C GLY A 423 -2.38 -22.05 -4.78
N TYR A 424 -2.47 -21.44 -5.96
CA TYR A 424 -1.28 -20.97 -6.68
C TYR A 424 -0.58 -19.83 -5.94
N GLN A 425 -1.30 -18.86 -5.38
CA GLN A 425 -0.72 -17.78 -4.58
C GLN A 425 0.03 -18.32 -3.36
N GLY A 426 -0.60 -19.18 -2.57
CA GLY A 426 -0.01 -19.75 -1.36
C GLY A 426 1.26 -20.56 -1.62
N PHE A 427 1.29 -21.25 -2.75
CA PHE A 427 2.40 -22.13 -3.15
C PHE A 427 3.31 -21.54 -4.24
N PHE A 428 3.18 -20.25 -4.57
CA PHE A 428 3.91 -19.63 -5.68
C PHE A 428 5.42 -19.77 -5.53
N ASP A 429 5.97 -19.47 -4.36
CA ASP A 429 7.40 -19.64 -4.05
C ASP A 429 7.89 -21.08 -4.25
N TYR A 430 7.07 -22.05 -3.85
CA TYR A 430 7.41 -23.48 -4.00
C TYR A 430 7.46 -23.87 -5.47
N PHE A 431 6.48 -23.42 -6.26
CA PHE A 431 6.49 -23.67 -7.70
C PHE A 431 7.68 -23.02 -8.38
N VAL A 432 8.15 -21.87 -7.92
CA VAL A 432 9.33 -21.22 -8.48
C VAL A 432 10.62 -21.90 -8.04
N ARG A 433 10.81 -22.18 -6.76
CA ARG A 433 12.12 -22.58 -6.20
C ARG A 433 12.41 -24.06 -6.21
N LEU A 434 11.37 -24.90 -6.10
CA LEU A 434 11.59 -26.35 -6.00
C LEU A 434 11.89 -27.03 -7.36
N PRO A 435 12.74 -28.08 -7.37
CA PRO A 435 13.04 -28.86 -8.57
C PRO A 435 11.80 -29.50 -9.20
N ARG A 436 11.88 -29.81 -10.48
CA ARG A 436 10.77 -30.44 -11.22
C ARG A 436 10.30 -31.76 -10.59
N THR A 437 11.21 -32.51 -10.00
CA THR A 437 10.93 -33.81 -9.36
C THR A 437 10.04 -33.72 -8.13
N VAL A 438 10.06 -32.60 -7.40
CA VAL A 438 9.27 -32.38 -6.16
C VAL A 438 7.91 -31.71 -6.43
N ARG A 439 7.69 -31.20 -7.64
CA ARG A 439 6.44 -30.46 -7.98
C ARG A 439 5.16 -31.27 -7.87
N PRO A 440 5.12 -32.56 -8.20
CA PRO A 440 3.92 -33.37 -7.97
C PRO A 440 3.46 -33.30 -6.51
N LEU A 441 4.38 -33.34 -5.55
CA LEU A 441 4.05 -33.17 -4.14
C LEU A 441 3.50 -31.75 -3.83
N VAL A 442 4.08 -30.72 -4.44
CA VAL A 442 3.55 -29.34 -4.30
C VAL A 442 2.12 -29.24 -4.84
N HIS A 443 1.80 -29.91 -5.95
CA HIS A 443 0.44 -29.94 -6.49
C HIS A 443 -0.54 -30.66 -5.55
N VAL A 444 -0.12 -31.76 -4.92
CA VAL A 444 -0.93 -32.48 -3.92
C VAL A 444 -1.17 -31.59 -2.69
N LEU A 445 -0.12 -30.98 -2.14
CA LEU A 445 -0.25 -30.07 -0.99
C LEU A 445 -1.14 -28.86 -1.31
N ARG A 446 -0.99 -28.29 -2.51
CA ARG A 446 -1.86 -27.22 -3.00
C ARG A 446 -3.32 -27.68 -3.09
N TRP A 447 -3.56 -28.89 -3.61
CA TRP A 447 -4.92 -29.44 -3.70
C TRP A 447 -5.53 -29.64 -2.32
N ILE A 448 -4.80 -30.18 -1.34
CA ILE A 448 -5.24 -30.31 0.05
C ILE A 448 -5.56 -28.91 0.63
N TYR A 449 -4.68 -27.93 0.39
CA TYR A 449 -4.90 -26.56 0.84
C TYR A 449 -6.19 -25.92 0.28
N GLN A 450 -6.53 -26.24 -0.98
CA GLN A 450 -7.76 -25.78 -1.63
C GLN A 450 -9.05 -26.39 -1.04
N LEU A 451 -8.95 -27.55 -0.40
CA LEU A 451 -10.10 -28.16 0.29
C LEU A 451 -10.43 -27.43 1.60
N LEU A 452 -9.50 -26.66 2.13
CA LEU A 452 -9.77 -25.85 3.33
C LEU A 452 -10.66 -24.67 2.98
N PRO A 453 -11.59 -24.29 3.89
CA PRO A 453 -12.37 -23.07 3.71
C PRO A 453 -11.47 -21.84 3.62
N PRO A 454 -11.82 -20.84 2.80
CA PRO A 454 -11.01 -19.64 2.61
C PRO A 454 -10.87 -18.79 3.90
N THR A 455 -11.87 -18.86 4.78
CA THR A 455 -11.87 -18.15 6.06
C THR A 455 -11.96 -19.13 7.23
N SER A 456 -11.52 -18.70 8.42
CA SER A 456 -11.75 -19.43 9.67
C SER A 456 -13.08 -19.07 10.34
N ALA A 457 -13.79 -18.08 9.81
CA ALA A 457 -15.08 -17.65 10.35
C ALA A 457 -16.11 -18.79 10.25
N GLY A 458 -16.80 -19.06 11.35
CA GLY A 458 -17.83 -20.09 11.41
C GLY A 458 -17.35 -21.54 11.44
N LEU A 459 -16.02 -21.80 11.37
CA LEU A 459 -15.50 -23.16 11.47
C LEU A 459 -15.53 -23.68 12.91
N PRO A 460 -15.86 -24.99 13.10
CA PRO A 460 -15.64 -25.68 14.37
C PRO A 460 -14.17 -25.54 14.83
N PRO A 461 -13.90 -25.48 16.15
CA PRO A 461 -12.56 -25.25 16.69
C PRO A 461 -11.49 -26.19 16.11
N LEU A 462 -11.80 -27.47 15.94
CA LEU A 462 -10.89 -28.46 15.40
C LEU A 462 -10.50 -28.17 13.96
N LEU A 463 -11.47 -27.87 13.08
CA LEU A 463 -11.21 -27.54 11.67
C LEU A 463 -10.47 -26.22 11.52
N ARG A 464 -10.75 -25.27 12.40
CA ARG A 464 -9.99 -24.01 12.49
C ARG A 464 -8.52 -24.29 12.84
N ALA A 465 -8.26 -25.09 13.87
CA ALA A 465 -6.89 -25.46 14.27
C ALA A 465 -6.14 -26.19 13.16
N VAL A 466 -6.80 -27.15 12.45
CA VAL A 466 -6.20 -27.86 11.31
C VAL A 466 -5.87 -26.88 10.18
N ARG A 467 -6.79 -25.98 9.83
CA ARG A 467 -6.54 -24.97 8.79
C ARG A 467 -5.36 -24.07 9.16
N GLU A 468 -5.35 -23.57 10.39
CA GLU A 468 -4.28 -22.68 10.87
C GLU A 468 -2.92 -23.40 10.92
N SER A 469 -2.91 -24.64 11.38
CA SER A 469 -1.69 -25.47 11.38
C SER A 469 -1.16 -25.71 9.98
N LEU A 470 -2.03 -25.93 8.99
CA LEU A 470 -1.61 -26.13 7.60
C LEU A 470 -1.11 -24.83 6.96
N ILE A 471 -1.78 -23.71 7.21
CA ILE A 471 -1.32 -22.38 6.76
C ILE A 471 0.04 -22.06 7.38
N ASN A 472 0.18 -22.27 8.69
CA ASN A 472 1.43 -22.04 9.40
C ASN A 472 2.53 -23.00 8.91
N PHE A 473 2.21 -24.26 8.63
CA PHE A 473 3.12 -25.23 8.03
C PHE A 473 3.59 -24.76 6.65
N VAL A 474 2.67 -24.40 5.76
CA VAL A 474 3.00 -23.87 4.43
C VAL A 474 3.86 -22.60 4.57
N TYR A 475 3.49 -21.68 5.45
CA TYR A 475 4.25 -20.46 5.68
C TYR A 475 5.64 -20.72 6.25
N ASN A 476 5.76 -21.62 7.23
CA ASN A 476 7.05 -21.96 7.85
C ASN A 476 7.95 -22.78 6.93
N MET A 477 7.39 -23.62 6.08
CA MET A 477 8.14 -24.35 5.07
C MET A 477 8.87 -23.41 4.09
N LYS A 478 8.36 -22.18 3.88
CA LYS A 478 9.08 -21.16 3.07
C LYS A 478 10.48 -20.85 3.59
N ARG A 479 10.73 -21.03 4.90
CA ARG A 479 12.05 -20.84 5.51
C ARG A 479 13.10 -21.87 5.06
N PHE A 480 12.64 -23.05 4.63
CA PHE A 480 13.50 -24.13 4.15
C PHE A 480 13.68 -24.12 2.63
N LEU A 481 12.99 -23.20 1.92
CA LEU A 481 13.24 -23.02 0.49
C LEU A 481 14.63 -22.45 0.29
N PRO A 482 15.36 -22.91 -0.77
CA PRO A 482 16.66 -22.37 -1.10
C PRO A 482 16.56 -20.87 -1.31
N SER A 483 16.97 -20.10 -0.32
CA SER A 483 17.11 -18.65 -0.41
C SER A 483 18.58 -18.32 -0.56
N ARG A 484 18.92 -17.46 -1.50
CA ARG A 484 20.27 -16.91 -1.56
C ARG A 484 20.40 -15.82 -0.48
N GLY A 485 20.52 -16.23 0.78
CA GLY A 485 21.03 -15.38 1.85
C GLY A 485 20.03 -14.51 2.60
N PHE A 486 18.73 -14.80 2.64
CA PHE A 486 17.77 -14.07 3.48
C PHE A 486 17.02 -15.01 4.42
N HIS A 487 17.50 -15.13 5.67
CA HIS A 487 16.71 -15.70 6.75
C HIS A 487 15.81 -14.60 7.31
N MET A 488 14.52 -14.65 7.02
CA MET A 488 13.54 -13.90 7.78
C MET A 488 13.53 -14.46 9.21
N LYS A 489 14.13 -13.79 10.18
CA LYS A 489 13.82 -14.02 11.58
C LYS A 489 12.38 -13.51 11.80
N THR A 490 11.43 -14.40 11.72
CA THR A 490 10.08 -14.15 12.21
C THR A 490 10.08 -14.49 13.70
N ARG A 491 10.03 -13.51 14.54
CA ARG A 491 9.53 -13.64 15.91
C ARG A 491 8.07 -13.26 15.96
#